data_66ab44c4d2a53e9b554f5e099ffb33aa
#
_entry.id   66ab44c4d2a53e9b554f5e099ffb33aa
#
_cell.length_a   1.000
_cell.length_b   1.000
_cell.length_c   1.000
_cell.angle_alpha   90.00
_cell.angle_beta   90.00
_cell.angle_gamma   90.00
#
_symmetry.space_group_name_H-M   'P 1'
#
loop_
_entity.id
_entity.type
_entity.pdbx_description
1 polymer ?
#
loop_
_entity_poly.entity_id
_entity_poly.type
_entity_poly.pdbx_seq_one_letter_code
_entity_poly.pdbx_strand_id
1 'polypeptide(L)'
;MGLLATIFGRRQAAAPPRRGVSRRLILRAGFDAAKTTDENRRHWAEADHLSADAAATPDVRRVLRARARYEAANNSYAKGIVATLANDCVGTGPRLQVLTDDADANAAIEAEFAAWAKAVDLPGKLRTMRMAKAVDGEAFALLTTNPEIASAVLLDLRLVEADQVTTPSLRLPSLASESAVDGIEFDDFGNPTFYHVLRAHPGSLFGLPTAEFDRVPASGMVHVFRVDRPGQSRGVPEITPALTLFAQLRRYTLAVLGAAETAADFAGILYTDAPAAGEADSIEPMDTVELESRALVTMPAGWKMGQVDAKQPSTTYGEFKREILNEIARCLNMPFNVAAGNSASYNYASGRLDHQTYFKAIRVERSEFECRVLDRILNEWLREASRALDLVPAALRDAMTVPHAWFWDGHEHVDPAKEATAQSTRLASHTTTLAAEYARMGLDWEDQIRQRAKE
;
A
#
# COMPACT_ATOMS: atom_id res chain seq x y z
N MET A 1 -36.59 -65.46 46.55
CA MET A 1 -35.68 -64.61 47.31
C MET A 1 -34.33 -64.70 46.56
N GLY A 2 -33.90 -63.81 45.92
CA GLY A 2 -33.55 -62.52 46.00
C GLY A 2 -33.06 -61.89 44.74
N LEU A 3 -33.54 -60.80 44.55
CA LEU A 3 -33.30 -59.76 43.58
C LEU A 3 -32.20 -58.86 44.11
N LEU A 4 -30.93 -59.05 43.87
CA LEU A 4 -29.85 -58.06 44.15
C LEU A 4 -28.46 -58.38 43.59
N ALA A 5 -28.39 -59.11 42.45
CA ALA A 5 -27.09 -59.49 41.84
C ALA A 5 -26.85 -58.89 40.45
N THR A 6 -27.51 -57.80 40.06
CA THR A 6 -27.42 -57.27 38.69
C THR A 6 -27.04 -55.78 38.59
N ILE A 7 -26.31 -55.20 39.55
CA ILE A 7 -25.97 -53.75 39.49
C ILE A 7 -24.43 -53.49 39.53
N PHE A 8 -23.59 -54.46 39.45
CA PHE A 8 -22.15 -54.19 39.29
C PHE A 8 -21.63 -54.73 37.96
N GLY A 9 -22.02 -54.01 36.88
CA GLY A 9 -21.33 -54.16 35.62
C GLY A 9 -19.88 -53.70 35.72
N ARG A 10 -18.96 -54.63 35.57
CA ARG A 10 -17.53 -54.36 35.45
C ARG A 10 -17.32 -53.34 34.35
N ARG A 11 -16.95 -52.10 34.72
CA ARG A 11 -16.36 -51.16 33.79
C ARG A 11 -15.05 -51.77 33.28
N GLN A 12 -15.05 -52.26 32.05
CA GLN A 12 -13.80 -52.52 31.33
C GLN A 12 -13.05 -51.17 31.22
N ALA A 13 -11.87 -51.12 31.79
CA ALA A 13 -10.96 -49.99 31.66
C ALA A 13 -10.65 -49.86 30.16
N ALA A 14 -11.02 -48.70 29.58
CA ALA A 14 -10.65 -48.36 28.23
C ALA A 14 -9.12 -48.38 28.10
N ALA A 15 -8.62 -49.13 27.14
CA ALA A 15 -7.20 -49.19 26.85
C ALA A 15 -6.70 -47.74 26.54
N PRO A 16 -5.52 -47.34 27.03
CA PRO A 16 -4.97 -46.04 26.78
C PRO A 16 -4.81 -45.83 25.28
N PRO A 17 -5.11 -44.62 24.74
CA PRO A 17 -4.98 -44.36 23.32
C PRO A 17 -3.54 -44.68 22.91
N ARG A 18 -3.38 -45.57 21.95
CA ARG A 18 -2.08 -45.83 21.33
C ARG A 18 -1.60 -44.52 20.76
N ARG A 19 -0.54 -43.95 21.34
CA ARG A 19 0.20 -42.85 20.70
C ARG A 19 0.60 -43.30 19.32
N GLY A 20 -0.10 -42.78 18.31
CA GLY A 20 0.30 -42.96 16.94
C GLY A 20 1.72 -42.41 16.80
N VAL A 21 2.65 -43.30 16.52
CA VAL A 21 4.00 -42.91 16.08
C VAL A 21 3.77 -42.22 14.76
N SER A 22 3.81 -40.88 14.74
CA SER A 22 3.86 -40.15 13.51
C SER A 22 5.15 -40.57 12.80
N ARG A 23 5.04 -41.50 11.85
CA ARG A 23 6.09 -41.74 10.88
C ARG A 23 6.30 -40.41 10.18
N ARG A 24 7.38 -39.69 10.55
CA ARG A 24 7.87 -38.61 9.71
C ARG A 24 8.16 -39.22 8.35
N LEU A 25 7.28 -38.95 7.40
CA LEU A 25 7.55 -39.24 6.01
C LEU A 25 8.76 -38.40 5.65
N ILE A 26 9.91 -39.02 5.52
CA ILE A 26 11.11 -38.36 4.99
C ILE A 26 10.88 -38.27 3.48
N LEU A 27 10.18 -37.19 3.09
CA LEU A 27 10.09 -36.79 1.70
C LEU A 27 11.50 -36.38 1.27
N ARG A 28 12.16 -37.22 0.48
CA ARG A 28 13.36 -36.80 -0.26
C ARG A 28 12.89 -35.82 -1.33
N ALA A 29 12.93 -34.52 -1.01
CA ALA A 29 12.65 -33.49 -1.99
C ALA A 29 13.71 -33.56 -3.10
N GLY A 30 13.27 -33.70 -4.34
CA GLY A 30 14.14 -33.60 -5.53
C GLY A 30 14.58 -32.18 -5.83
N PHE A 31 14.10 -31.19 -5.06
CA PHE A 31 14.41 -29.76 -5.21
C PHE A 31 15.44 -29.32 -4.19
N ASP A 32 16.50 -28.65 -4.66
CA ASP A 32 17.57 -28.16 -3.76
C ASP A 32 17.07 -27.08 -2.81
N ALA A 33 16.13 -26.25 -3.25
CA ALA A 33 15.48 -25.22 -2.41
C ALA A 33 14.67 -25.80 -1.24
N ALA A 34 14.26 -27.07 -1.30
CA ALA A 34 13.55 -27.74 -0.20
C ALA A 34 14.49 -28.46 0.78
N LYS A 35 15.77 -28.51 0.49
CA LYS A 35 16.78 -29.11 1.39
C LYS A 35 17.23 -28.08 2.42
N THR A 36 17.17 -28.45 3.69
CA THR A 36 17.76 -27.66 4.77
C THR A 36 19.24 -27.99 4.90
N THR A 37 20.10 -27.00 4.68
CA THR A 37 21.55 -27.06 4.86
C THR A 37 21.95 -26.19 6.05
N ASP A 38 23.19 -26.33 6.54
CA ASP A 38 23.70 -25.47 7.61
C ASP A 38 23.77 -23.99 7.18
N GLU A 39 23.95 -23.72 5.89
CA GLU A 39 24.00 -22.36 5.33
C GLU A 39 22.61 -21.72 5.26
N ASN A 40 21.58 -22.46 4.81
CA ASN A 40 20.25 -21.91 4.57
C ASN A 40 19.28 -22.04 5.75
N ARG A 41 19.61 -22.85 6.78
CA ARG A 41 18.75 -23.10 7.93
C ARG A 41 18.35 -21.84 8.68
N ARG A 42 19.25 -20.86 8.82
CA ARG A 42 18.96 -19.59 9.49
C ARG A 42 18.07 -18.70 8.64
N HIS A 43 18.27 -18.73 7.33
CA HIS A 43 17.49 -17.90 6.40
C HIS A 43 16.02 -18.29 6.38
N TRP A 44 15.70 -19.58 6.39
CA TRP A 44 14.32 -20.06 6.37
C TRP A 44 13.81 -20.57 7.73
N ALA A 45 14.42 -20.10 8.82
CA ALA A 45 14.00 -20.52 10.17
C ALA A 45 12.53 -20.20 10.47
N GLU A 46 12.04 -19.08 9.94
CA GLU A 46 10.67 -18.58 10.13
C GLU A 46 9.72 -18.96 8.97
N ALA A 47 10.17 -19.79 8.00
CA ALA A 47 9.30 -20.25 6.94
C ALA A 47 8.24 -21.20 7.48
N ASP A 48 6.96 -20.86 7.30
CA ASP A 48 5.83 -21.62 7.77
C ASP A 48 4.97 -22.19 6.63
N HIS A 49 3.97 -22.99 7.00
CA HIS A 49 2.98 -23.58 6.10
C HIS A 49 1.55 -23.23 6.50
N LEU A 50 1.38 -22.09 7.18
CA LEU A 50 0.09 -21.59 7.63
C LEU A 50 -0.78 -21.18 6.44
N SER A 51 -2.10 -21.21 6.63
CA SER A 51 -3.04 -20.62 5.66
C SER A 51 -2.81 -19.11 5.55
N ALA A 52 -3.35 -18.46 4.50
CA ALA A 52 -3.18 -17.03 4.29
C ALA A 52 -3.62 -16.20 5.50
N ASP A 53 -4.80 -16.50 6.06
CA ASP A 53 -5.34 -15.78 7.22
C ASP A 53 -4.62 -16.14 8.52
N ALA A 54 -4.16 -17.39 8.69
CA ALA A 54 -3.40 -17.80 9.86
C ALA A 54 -1.99 -17.22 9.90
N ALA A 55 -1.36 -17.00 8.73
CA ALA A 55 -0.07 -16.32 8.62
C ALA A 55 -0.19 -14.81 8.88
N ALA A 56 -1.35 -14.21 8.58
CA ALA A 56 -1.65 -12.80 8.74
C ALA A 56 -2.72 -12.56 9.83
N THR A 57 -2.47 -13.02 11.05
CA THR A 57 -3.37 -12.83 12.20
C THR A 57 -3.64 -11.33 12.46
N PRO A 58 -4.72 -10.97 13.17
CA PRO A 58 -5.00 -9.58 13.55
C PRO A 58 -3.81 -8.89 14.22
N ASP A 59 -3.06 -9.60 15.09
CA ASP A 59 -1.88 -9.06 15.76
C ASP A 59 -0.73 -8.81 14.79
N VAL A 60 -0.47 -9.72 13.87
CA VAL A 60 0.55 -9.55 12.82
C VAL A 60 0.21 -8.35 11.95
N ARG A 61 -1.03 -8.25 11.46
CA ARG A 61 -1.46 -7.10 10.64
C ARG A 61 -1.35 -5.78 11.39
N ARG A 62 -1.74 -5.74 12.67
CA ARG A 62 -1.61 -4.53 13.51
C ARG A 62 -0.15 -4.07 13.61
N VAL A 63 0.79 -4.99 13.84
CA VAL A 63 2.22 -4.66 13.89
C VAL A 63 2.72 -4.15 12.53
N LEU A 64 2.34 -4.81 11.44
CA LEU A 64 2.74 -4.40 10.09
C LEU A 64 2.20 -3.02 9.74
N ARG A 65 0.92 -2.74 10.00
CA ARG A 65 0.30 -1.41 9.81
C ARG A 65 1.01 -0.33 10.63
N ALA A 66 1.26 -0.59 11.91
CA ALA A 66 1.95 0.38 12.76
C ALA A 66 3.34 0.74 12.22
N ARG A 67 4.11 -0.26 11.76
CA ARG A 67 5.43 -0.05 11.16
C ARG A 67 5.34 0.67 9.81
N ALA A 68 4.39 0.29 8.96
CA ALA A 68 4.19 0.92 7.66
C ALA A 68 3.76 2.39 7.80
N ARG A 69 2.86 2.70 8.72
CA ARG A 69 2.45 4.08 9.06
C ARG A 69 3.63 4.90 9.59
N TYR A 70 4.47 4.29 10.44
CA TYR A 70 5.66 4.94 10.95
C TYR A 70 6.63 5.32 9.82
N GLU A 71 6.92 4.39 8.89
CA GLU A 71 7.78 4.68 7.74
C GLU A 71 7.14 5.73 6.82
N ALA A 72 5.86 5.62 6.49
CA ALA A 72 5.16 6.60 5.65
C ALA A 72 5.12 8.01 6.28
N ALA A 73 5.13 8.11 7.62
CA ALA A 73 5.13 9.39 8.32
C ALA A 73 6.54 10.00 8.47
N ASN A 74 7.59 9.19 8.60
CA ASN A 74 8.92 9.63 9.03
C ASN A 74 10.02 9.42 7.96
N ASN A 75 9.73 8.73 6.86
CA ASN A 75 10.67 8.46 5.79
C ASN A 75 10.20 9.14 4.50
N SER A 76 11.00 10.08 4.00
CA SER A 76 10.64 10.88 2.82
C SER A 76 10.41 10.03 1.56
N TYR A 77 11.20 8.95 1.38
CA TYR A 77 11.01 8.05 0.26
C TYR A 77 9.75 7.21 0.40
N ALA A 78 9.46 6.67 1.59
CA ALA A 78 8.23 5.92 1.82
C ALA A 78 7.00 6.79 1.57
N LYS A 79 6.99 8.02 2.09
CA LYS A 79 5.93 9.00 1.85
C LYS A 79 5.79 9.33 0.36
N GLY A 80 6.89 9.64 -0.30
CA GLY A 80 6.90 10.00 -1.73
C GLY A 80 6.41 8.86 -2.62
N ILE A 81 6.89 7.65 -2.40
CA ILE A 81 6.49 6.45 -3.14
C ILE A 81 4.98 6.19 -3.00
N VAL A 82 4.45 6.23 -1.77
CA VAL A 82 3.01 5.99 -1.51
C VAL A 82 2.15 7.08 -2.15
N ALA A 83 2.55 8.35 -2.02
CA ALA A 83 1.83 9.47 -2.62
C ALA A 83 1.85 9.41 -4.16
N THR A 84 3.01 9.14 -4.76
CA THR A 84 3.15 8.99 -6.22
C THR A 84 2.27 7.84 -6.73
N LEU A 85 2.29 6.69 -6.07
CA LEU A 85 1.46 5.55 -6.43
C LEU A 85 -0.04 5.88 -6.43
N ALA A 86 -0.51 6.62 -5.41
CA ALA A 86 -1.90 7.06 -5.33
C ALA A 86 -2.25 8.08 -6.42
N ASN A 87 -1.34 9.02 -6.71
CA ASN A 87 -1.52 10.02 -7.76
C ASN A 87 -1.53 9.38 -9.15
N ASP A 88 -0.63 8.44 -9.43
CA ASP A 88 -0.58 7.76 -10.72
C ASP A 88 -1.77 6.81 -10.94
N CYS A 89 -2.30 6.24 -9.86
CA CYS A 89 -3.48 5.37 -9.92
C CYS A 89 -4.76 6.17 -10.11
N VAL A 90 -4.99 7.18 -9.27
CA VAL A 90 -6.26 7.91 -9.20
C VAL A 90 -6.22 9.25 -9.95
N GLY A 91 -5.12 9.98 -9.86
CA GLY A 91 -4.95 11.28 -10.49
C GLY A 91 -5.99 12.30 -10.04
N THR A 92 -6.60 13.00 -11.01
CA THR A 92 -7.70 13.96 -10.78
C THR A 92 -9.04 13.27 -10.53
N GLY A 93 -9.10 11.95 -10.71
CA GLY A 93 -10.28 11.11 -10.49
C GLY A 93 -10.82 10.50 -11.77
N PRO A 94 -11.55 9.37 -11.63
CA PRO A 94 -12.19 8.73 -12.77
C PRO A 94 -13.38 9.56 -13.27
N ARG A 95 -13.61 9.50 -14.59
CA ARG A 95 -14.78 10.09 -15.25
C ARG A 95 -15.69 8.98 -15.74
N LEU A 96 -16.98 9.14 -15.52
CA LEU A 96 -18.00 8.22 -16.01
C LEU A 96 -18.31 8.52 -17.46
N GLN A 97 -18.42 7.50 -18.29
CA GLN A 97 -19.08 7.55 -19.58
C GLN A 97 -20.19 6.51 -19.62
N VAL A 98 -21.41 6.94 -19.88
CA VAL A 98 -22.59 6.10 -20.04
C VAL A 98 -22.73 5.70 -21.50
N LEU A 99 -22.99 4.44 -21.77
CA LEU A 99 -22.98 3.87 -23.12
C LEU A 99 -24.36 3.32 -23.52
N THR A 100 -25.42 4.13 -23.30
CA THR A 100 -26.78 3.79 -23.77
C THR A 100 -27.04 4.43 -25.14
N ASP A 101 -28.12 4.05 -25.79
CA ASP A 101 -28.53 4.62 -27.09
C ASP A 101 -29.09 6.05 -26.97
N ASP A 102 -29.36 6.56 -25.76
CA ASP A 102 -29.89 7.91 -25.50
C ASP A 102 -28.74 8.85 -25.09
N ALA A 103 -28.20 9.56 -26.07
CA ALA A 103 -27.06 10.47 -25.87
C ALA A 103 -27.38 11.64 -24.93
N ASP A 104 -28.61 12.16 -24.93
CA ASP A 104 -29.00 13.28 -24.06
C ASP A 104 -29.12 12.83 -22.60
N ALA A 105 -29.70 11.64 -22.37
CA ALA A 105 -29.75 11.04 -21.06
C ALA A 105 -28.36 10.68 -20.53
N ASN A 106 -27.47 10.15 -21.39
CA ASN A 106 -26.09 9.85 -21.02
C ASN A 106 -25.37 11.10 -20.53
N ALA A 107 -25.42 12.19 -21.32
CA ALA A 107 -24.76 13.45 -20.96
C ALA A 107 -25.33 14.05 -19.64
N ALA A 108 -26.63 13.95 -19.42
CA ALA A 108 -27.26 14.44 -18.20
C ALA A 108 -26.81 13.63 -16.96
N ILE A 109 -26.76 12.29 -17.06
CA ILE A 109 -26.31 11.40 -15.98
C ILE A 109 -24.83 11.67 -15.65
N GLU A 110 -23.98 11.78 -16.67
CA GLU A 110 -22.55 12.07 -16.53
C GLU A 110 -22.29 13.42 -15.84
N ALA A 111 -23.02 14.46 -16.25
CA ALA A 111 -22.91 15.79 -15.64
C ALA A 111 -23.31 15.78 -14.15
N GLU A 112 -24.42 15.14 -13.80
CA GLU A 112 -24.89 15.05 -12.44
C GLU A 112 -23.98 14.18 -11.58
N PHE A 113 -23.48 13.06 -12.11
CA PHE A 113 -22.49 12.23 -11.42
C PHE A 113 -21.19 13.01 -11.16
N ALA A 114 -20.70 13.78 -12.12
CA ALA A 114 -19.50 14.59 -11.98
C ALA A 114 -19.69 15.70 -10.93
N ALA A 115 -20.85 16.35 -10.90
CA ALA A 115 -21.20 17.36 -9.89
C ALA A 115 -21.23 16.73 -8.48
N TRP A 116 -21.88 15.57 -8.33
CA TRP A 116 -21.91 14.81 -7.09
C TRP A 116 -20.51 14.37 -6.67
N ALA A 117 -19.71 13.78 -7.56
CA ALA A 117 -18.36 13.31 -7.28
C ALA A 117 -17.45 14.43 -6.76
N LYS A 118 -17.62 15.66 -7.30
CA LYS A 118 -16.97 16.87 -6.79
C LYS A 118 -17.48 17.26 -5.40
N ALA A 119 -18.79 17.21 -5.17
CA ALA A 119 -19.39 17.61 -3.89
C ALA A 119 -18.93 16.70 -2.73
N VAL A 120 -18.71 15.40 -3.00
CA VAL A 120 -18.23 14.44 -1.99
C VAL A 120 -16.72 14.28 -1.95
N ASP A 121 -15.96 15.02 -2.77
CA ASP A 121 -14.50 14.86 -2.96
C ASP A 121 -14.12 13.38 -3.27
N LEU A 122 -14.84 12.76 -4.21
CA LEU A 122 -14.59 11.38 -4.60
C LEU A 122 -13.11 11.12 -4.96
N PRO A 123 -12.44 11.95 -5.78
CA PRO A 123 -11.03 11.76 -6.10
C PRO A 123 -10.11 11.75 -4.87
N GLY A 124 -10.32 12.65 -3.92
CA GLY A 124 -9.57 12.72 -2.67
C GLY A 124 -9.76 11.45 -1.83
N LYS A 125 -11.00 10.98 -1.70
CA LYS A 125 -11.34 9.74 -1.00
C LYS A 125 -10.69 8.51 -1.66
N LEU A 126 -10.72 8.41 -2.99
CA LEU A 126 -10.09 7.32 -3.73
C LEU A 126 -8.56 7.31 -3.57
N ARG A 127 -7.89 8.50 -3.62
CA ARG A 127 -6.46 8.60 -3.34
C ARG A 127 -6.13 8.14 -1.92
N THR A 128 -6.96 8.53 -0.94
CA THR A 128 -6.80 8.08 0.44
C THR A 128 -6.95 6.57 0.56
N MET A 129 -7.95 5.98 -0.10
CA MET A 129 -8.12 4.52 -0.15
C MET A 129 -6.92 3.82 -0.79
N ARG A 130 -6.36 4.39 -1.86
CA ARG A 130 -5.15 3.82 -2.50
C ARG A 130 -3.93 3.89 -1.59
N MET A 131 -3.75 4.99 -0.87
CA MET A 131 -2.69 5.11 0.13
C MET A 131 -2.89 4.12 1.29
N ALA A 132 -4.11 3.98 1.79
CA ALA A 132 -4.45 3.02 2.83
C ALA A 132 -4.17 1.57 2.38
N LYS A 133 -4.50 1.20 1.14
CA LYS A 133 -4.15 -0.12 0.59
C LYS A 133 -2.64 -0.36 0.62
N ALA A 134 -1.82 0.65 0.32
CA ALA A 134 -0.37 0.52 0.34
C ALA A 134 0.21 0.40 1.77
N VAL A 135 -0.31 1.20 2.72
CA VAL A 135 0.23 1.37 4.08
C VAL A 135 -0.47 0.48 5.10
N ASP A 136 -1.80 0.36 5.02
CA ASP A 136 -2.60 -0.44 5.95
C ASP A 136 -2.91 -1.84 5.42
N GLY A 137 -2.70 -2.06 4.11
CA GLY A 137 -2.96 -3.29 3.40
C GLY A 137 -4.36 -3.36 2.80
N GLU A 138 -5.28 -2.58 3.31
CA GLU A 138 -6.68 -2.58 2.93
C GLU A 138 -7.33 -1.21 3.14
N ALA A 139 -8.41 -0.95 2.43
CA ALA A 139 -9.20 0.26 2.59
C ALA A 139 -10.69 -0.09 2.68
N PHE A 140 -11.39 0.59 3.57
CA PHE A 140 -12.82 0.45 3.77
C PHE A 140 -13.52 1.77 3.56
N ALA A 141 -14.69 1.72 2.91
CA ALA A 141 -15.59 2.85 2.81
C ALA A 141 -17.03 2.39 3.04
N LEU A 142 -17.73 3.09 3.94
CA LEU A 142 -19.15 2.92 4.17
C LEU A 142 -19.92 3.80 3.18
N LEU A 143 -20.87 3.20 2.47
CA LEU A 143 -21.87 3.92 1.69
C LEU A 143 -22.93 4.44 2.66
N THR A 144 -23.03 5.76 2.81
CA THR A 144 -23.89 6.42 3.79
C THR A 144 -24.71 7.52 3.13
N THR A 145 -25.81 7.92 3.77
CA THR A 145 -26.56 9.11 3.37
C THR A 145 -26.07 10.30 4.19
N ASN A 146 -25.67 11.38 3.51
CA ASN A 146 -25.22 12.61 4.15
C ASN A 146 -26.09 13.80 3.67
N PRO A 147 -27.02 14.28 4.50
CA PRO A 147 -27.95 15.34 4.11
C PRO A 147 -27.29 16.73 3.93
N GLU A 148 -26.04 16.90 4.35
CA GLU A 148 -25.30 18.16 4.23
C GLU A 148 -24.61 18.32 2.88
N ILE A 149 -24.66 17.33 1.99
CA ILE A 149 -24.06 17.41 0.66
C ILE A 149 -24.90 18.36 -0.19
N ALA A 150 -24.23 19.28 -0.88
CA ALA A 150 -24.86 20.17 -1.86
C ALA A 150 -25.11 19.43 -3.20
N SER A 151 -25.91 18.37 -3.18
CA SER A 151 -26.29 17.56 -4.33
C SER A 151 -27.70 16.99 -4.12
N ALA A 152 -28.41 16.68 -5.20
CA ALA A 152 -29.68 16.00 -5.14
C ALA A 152 -29.54 14.53 -4.67
N VAL A 153 -28.41 13.89 -4.99
CA VAL A 153 -28.05 12.57 -4.48
C VAL A 153 -27.22 12.75 -3.22
N LEU A 154 -27.72 12.23 -2.10
CA LEU A 154 -27.14 12.39 -0.77
C LEU A 154 -26.17 11.28 -0.40
N LEU A 155 -25.90 10.34 -1.32
CA LEU A 155 -24.92 9.28 -1.14
C LEU A 155 -23.55 9.88 -0.81
N ASP A 156 -22.90 9.35 0.20
CA ASP A 156 -21.53 9.71 0.59
C ASP A 156 -20.70 8.45 0.91
N LEU A 157 -19.40 8.60 0.85
CA LEU A 157 -18.42 7.59 1.26
C LEU A 157 -17.74 8.02 2.55
N ARG A 158 -18.02 7.32 3.63
CA ARG A 158 -17.28 7.49 4.88
C ARG A 158 -16.13 6.49 4.93
N LEU A 159 -14.89 6.97 4.82
CA LEU A 159 -13.71 6.13 4.94
C LEU A 159 -13.55 5.64 6.37
N VAL A 160 -13.13 4.39 6.53
CA VAL A 160 -12.94 3.71 7.81
C VAL A 160 -11.55 3.09 7.83
N GLU A 161 -10.82 3.32 8.93
CA GLU A 161 -9.50 2.70 9.10
C GLU A 161 -9.62 1.19 9.32
N ALA A 162 -8.63 0.45 8.84
CA ALA A 162 -8.57 -1.01 8.94
C ALA A 162 -8.67 -1.52 10.39
N ASP A 163 -8.20 -0.73 11.36
CA ASP A 163 -8.26 -1.06 12.79
C ASP A 163 -9.67 -0.99 13.38
N GLN A 164 -10.60 -0.28 12.72
CA GLN A 164 -12.00 -0.23 13.15
C GLN A 164 -12.81 -1.45 12.70
N VAL A 165 -12.35 -2.19 11.68
CA VAL A 165 -13.00 -3.42 11.24
C VAL A 165 -12.33 -4.59 11.94
N THR A 166 -12.97 -5.08 13.01
CA THR A 166 -12.41 -6.13 13.87
C THR A 166 -13.51 -6.92 14.58
N THR A 167 -13.18 -8.12 15.01
CA THR A 167 -14.11 -8.97 15.76
C THR A 167 -14.30 -8.41 17.17
N PRO A 168 -15.55 -8.27 17.65
CA PRO A 168 -15.83 -7.85 19.01
C PRO A 168 -15.18 -8.78 20.04
N SER A 169 -14.24 -8.27 20.83
CA SER A 169 -13.47 -9.04 21.79
C SER A 169 -14.29 -9.63 22.97
N LEU A 170 -15.54 -9.16 23.15
CA LEU A 170 -16.46 -9.63 24.20
C LEU A 170 -17.39 -10.77 23.76
N ARG A 171 -17.30 -11.22 22.51
CA ARG A 171 -18.08 -12.40 22.09
C ARG A 171 -17.43 -13.66 22.64
N LEU A 172 -18.18 -14.36 23.49
CA LEU A 172 -17.86 -15.73 23.87
C LEU A 172 -17.62 -16.56 22.59
N PRO A 173 -16.62 -17.44 22.56
CA PRO A 173 -16.32 -18.28 21.38
C PRO A 173 -17.53 -19.05 20.84
N SER A 174 -18.56 -19.28 21.65
CA SER A 174 -19.79 -19.97 21.29
C SER A 174 -20.77 -19.17 20.42
N LEU A 175 -20.54 -17.87 20.20
CA LEU A 175 -21.38 -17.00 19.37
C LEU A 175 -20.64 -16.47 18.14
N ALA A 176 -19.35 -16.76 17.96
CA ALA A 176 -18.65 -16.49 16.72
C ALA A 176 -19.15 -17.47 15.67
N SER A 177 -19.70 -16.99 14.56
CA SER A 177 -19.91 -17.83 13.38
C SER A 177 -18.61 -18.49 13.03
N GLU A 178 -18.60 -19.82 12.79
CA GLU A 178 -17.39 -20.55 12.36
C GLU A 178 -16.78 -19.97 11.06
N SER A 179 -17.56 -19.16 10.35
CA SER A 179 -17.20 -18.49 9.09
C SER A 179 -16.77 -17.01 9.24
N ALA A 180 -16.49 -16.51 10.45
CA ALA A 180 -16.08 -15.12 10.66
C ALA A 180 -14.56 -14.98 10.77
N VAL A 181 -13.96 -14.08 9.98
CA VAL A 181 -12.53 -13.74 10.02
C VAL A 181 -12.38 -12.26 10.33
N ASP A 182 -11.82 -11.95 11.50
CA ASP A 182 -11.45 -10.61 11.96
C ASP A 182 -12.42 -9.49 11.56
N GLY A 183 -13.67 -9.60 12.05
CA GLY A 183 -14.70 -8.60 11.82
C GLY A 183 -15.49 -8.74 10.53
N ILE A 184 -15.22 -9.75 9.72
CA ILE A 184 -15.97 -10.02 8.49
C ILE A 184 -16.67 -11.38 8.61
N GLU A 185 -17.98 -11.40 8.39
CA GLU A 185 -18.76 -12.63 8.29
C GLU A 185 -18.88 -13.05 6.82
N PHE A 186 -18.73 -14.34 6.56
CA PHE A 186 -18.79 -14.91 5.22
C PHE A 186 -19.96 -15.91 5.10
N ASP A 187 -20.47 -16.07 3.88
CA ASP A 187 -21.40 -17.15 3.54
C ASP A 187 -20.64 -18.46 3.22
N ASP A 188 -21.39 -19.53 2.94
CA ASP A 188 -20.82 -20.84 2.59
C ASP A 188 -20.02 -20.84 1.28
N PHE A 189 -20.14 -19.80 0.46
CA PHE A 189 -19.40 -19.61 -0.79
C PHE A 189 -18.16 -18.73 -0.62
N GLY A 190 -17.93 -18.18 0.59
CA GLY A 190 -16.83 -17.28 0.88
C GLY A 190 -17.09 -15.82 0.49
N ASN A 191 -18.35 -15.44 0.24
CA ASN A 191 -18.69 -14.03 0.04
C ASN A 191 -18.89 -13.33 1.37
N PRO A 192 -18.40 -12.08 1.55
CA PRO A 192 -18.66 -11.31 2.75
C PRO A 192 -20.15 -10.95 2.85
N THR A 193 -20.74 -11.19 4.02
CA THR A 193 -22.15 -10.88 4.31
C THR A 193 -22.31 -9.66 5.21
N PHE A 194 -21.47 -9.55 6.23
CA PHE A 194 -21.48 -8.44 7.17
C PHE A 194 -20.08 -8.06 7.63
N TYR A 195 -19.94 -6.79 7.99
CA TYR A 195 -18.75 -6.21 8.59
C TYR A 195 -19.05 -5.68 9.97
N HIS A 196 -18.21 -5.99 10.95
CA HIS A 196 -18.28 -5.43 12.30
C HIS A 196 -17.35 -4.22 12.37
N VAL A 197 -17.95 -3.04 12.50
CA VAL A 197 -17.22 -1.75 12.47
C VAL A 197 -17.33 -1.08 13.84
N LEU A 198 -16.21 -0.81 14.47
CA LEU A 198 -16.14 -0.01 15.69
C LEU A 198 -16.57 1.43 15.38
N ARG A 199 -17.45 1.99 16.23
CA ARG A 199 -17.89 3.39 16.08
C ARG A 199 -16.74 4.38 16.32
N ALA A 200 -15.81 4.04 17.21
CA ALA A 200 -14.63 4.82 17.47
C ALA A 200 -13.38 4.01 17.15
N HIS A 201 -12.33 4.69 16.68
CA HIS A 201 -11.03 4.04 16.45
C HIS A 201 -10.44 3.55 17.78
N PRO A 202 -9.90 2.30 17.86
CA PRO A 202 -9.40 1.73 19.13
C PRO A 202 -8.22 2.49 19.73
N GLY A 203 -7.50 3.26 18.92
CA GLY A 203 -6.41 4.15 19.34
C GLY A 203 -6.83 5.60 19.60
N SER A 204 -8.13 5.91 19.65
CA SER A 204 -8.59 7.28 19.95
C SER A 204 -8.27 7.66 21.38
N LEU A 205 -7.65 8.84 21.55
CA LEU A 205 -7.36 9.41 22.87
C LEU A 205 -8.56 10.18 23.46
N PHE A 206 -9.56 10.48 22.64
CA PHE A 206 -10.74 11.23 23.01
C PHE A 206 -11.94 10.28 23.18
N GLY A 207 -12.39 10.13 24.40
CA GLY A 207 -13.52 9.28 24.80
C GLY A 207 -13.09 7.95 25.43
N LEU A 208 -13.98 7.34 26.21
CA LEU A 208 -13.81 5.98 26.66
C LEU A 208 -13.85 5.06 25.43
N PRO A 209 -12.98 4.07 25.32
CA PRO A 209 -13.06 3.07 24.27
C PRO A 209 -14.38 2.30 24.42
N THR A 210 -15.43 2.79 23.75
CA THR A 210 -16.69 2.06 23.69
C THR A 210 -16.48 0.89 22.74
N ALA A 211 -16.65 -0.33 23.23
CA ALA A 211 -16.68 -1.53 22.39
C ALA A 211 -18.02 -1.62 21.61
N GLU A 212 -18.54 -0.48 21.15
CA GLU A 212 -19.75 -0.42 20.37
C GLU A 212 -19.44 -0.67 18.91
N PHE A 213 -20.12 -1.66 18.36
CA PHE A 213 -19.99 -2.08 16.97
C PHE A 213 -21.28 -1.83 16.22
N ASP A 214 -21.13 -1.37 15.00
CA ASP A 214 -22.19 -1.43 14.00
C ASP A 214 -21.96 -2.69 13.14
N ARG A 215 -23.01 -3.49 12.95
CA ARG A 215 -23.01 -4.62 12.03
C ARG A 215 -23.52 -4.14 10.68
N VAL A 216 -22.60 -3.91 9.75
CA VAL A 216 -22.85 -3.33 8.44
C VAL A 216 -23.01 -4.42 7.41
N PRO A 217 -24.11 -4.46 6.62
CA PRO A 217 -24.24 -5.43 5.53
C PRO A 217 -23.18 -5.18 4.46
N ALA A 218 -22.71 -6.24 3.82
CA ALA A 218 -21.67 -6.15 2.80
C ALA A 218 -22.08 -5.29 1.60
N SER A 219 -23.37 -5.14 1.33
CA SER A 219 -23.87 -4.21 0.30
C SER A 219 -23.56 -2.74 0.60
N GLY A 220 -23.51 -2.35 1.87
CA GLY A 220 -23.15 -0.99 2.31
C GLY A 220 -21.67 -0.76 2.59
N MET A 221 -20.81 -1.76 2.33
CA MET A 221 -19.36 -1.67 2.58
C MET A 221 -18.56 -1.88 1.30
N VAL A 222 -17.70 -0.94 0.97
CA VAL A 222 -16.65 -1.11 -0.04
C VAL A 222 -15.38 -1.55 0.70
N HIS A 223 -14.83 -2.72 0.32
CA HIS A 223 -13.60 -3.26 0.88
C HIS A 223 -12.61 -3.57 -0.25
N VAL A 224 -11.44 -2.94 -0.19
CA VAL A 224 -10.40 -3.05 -1.22
C VAL A 224 -9.09 -3.48 -0.59
N PHE A 225 -8.55 -4.58 -1.06
CA PHE A 225 -7.22 -5.08 -0.70
C PHE A 225 -6.66 -5.96 -1.81
N ARG A 226 -5.36 -6.18 -1.80
CA ARG A 226 -4.70 -7.11 -2.73
C ARG A 226 -4.74 -8.52 -2.16
N VAL A 227 -5.25 -9.46 -2.96
CA VAL A 227 -5.23 -10.88 -2.62
C VAL A 227 -3.92 -11.47 -3.16
N ASP A 228 -2.97 -11.73 -2.29
CA ASP A 228 -1.67 -12.34 -2.65
C ASP A 228 -1.70 -13.87 -2.58
N ARG A 229 -2.64 -14.45 -1.82
CA ARG A 229 -2.80 -15.90 -1.64
C ARG A 229 -4.27 -16.31 -1.69
N PRO A 230 -4.61 -17.48 -2.30
CA PRO A 230 -5.98 -18.01 -2.22
C PRO A 230 -6.43 -18.15 -0.76
N GLY A 231 -7.69 -17.80 -0.47
CA GLY A 231 -8.27 -17.88 0.87
C GLY A 231 -7.86 -16.72 1.79
N GLN A 232 -7.28 -15.65 1.28
CA GLN A 232 -6.96 -14.44 2.04
C GLN A 232 -8.20 -13.57 2.17
N SER A 233 -8.61 -13.30 3.42
CA SER A 233 -9.82 -12.52 3.75
C SER A 233 -9.52 -11.06 4.09
N ARG A 234 -8.29 -10.74 4.49
CA ARG A 234 -7.86 -9.40 4.93
C ARG A 234 -6.55 -8.98 4.25
N GLY A 235 -6.40 -7.67 4.08
CA GLY A 235 -5.22 -7.09 3.44
C GLY A 235 -3.96 -7.07 4.31
N VAL A 236 -2.80 -7.08 3.66
CA VAL A 236 -1.46 -6.88 4.25
C VAL A 236 -0.83 -5.68 3.57
N PRO A 237 -0.17 -4.76 4.29
CA PRO A 237 0.46 -3.59 3.69
C PRO A 237 1.35 -3.96 2.51
N GLU A 238 1.14 -3.32 1.36
CA GLU A 238 1.90 -3.64 0.14
C GLU A 238 3.41 -3.35 0.30
N ILE A 239 3.76 -2.39 1.17
CA ILE A 239 5.15 -2.04 1.47
C ILE A 239 5.79 -2.97 2.52
N THR A 240 5.10 -4.03 2.99
CA THR A 240 5.62 -4.96 4.00
C THR A 240 7.02 -5.51 3.66
N PRO A 241 7.31 -5.99 2.44
CA PRO A 241 8.65 -6.50 2.11
C PRO A 241 9.75 -5.44 2.20
N ALA A 242 9.40 -4.16 2.05
CA ALA A 242 10.33 -3.04 2.06
C ALA A 242 10.55 -2.42 3.46
N LEU A 243 9.75 -2.77 4.48
CA LEU A 243 9.80 -2.11 5.79
C LEU A 243 11.18 -2.18 6.44
N THR A 244 11.83 -3.35 6.40
CA THR A 244 13.18 -3.52 6.95
C THR A 244 14.23 -2.74 6.17
N LEU A 245 14.08 -2.64 4.84
CA LEU A 245 14.98 -1.89 3.97
C LEU A 245 14.84 -0.38 4.21
N PHE A 246 13.64 0.14 4.39
CA PHE A 246 13.42 1.54 4.77
C PHE A 246 14.14 1.89 6.07
N ALA A 247 14.00 1.04 7.09
CA ALA A 247 14.65 1.24 8.38
C ALA A 247 16.19 1.21 8.25
N GLN A 248 16.73 0.26 7.48
CA GLN A 248 18.18 0.14 7.24
C GLN A 248 18.72 1.32 6.44
N LEU A 249 18.03 1.75 5.39
CA LEU A 249 18.42 2.91 4.57
C LEU A 249 18.48 4.18 5.40
N ARG A 250 17.48 4.41 6.26
CA ARG A 250 17.46 5.55 7.18
C ARG A 250 18.62 5.52 8.16
N ARG A 251 18.88 4.38 8.80
CA ARG A 251 20.04 4.21 9.70
C ARG A 251 21.36 4.47 9.01
N TYR A 252 21.54 3.93 7.80
CA TYR A 252 22.74 4.13 7.01
C TYR A 252 22.95 5.60 6.64
N THR A 253 21.90 6.29 6.19
CA THR A 253 21.95 7.73 5.89
C THR A 253 22.37 8.55 7.10
N LEU A 254 21.77 8.30 8.28
CA LEU A 254 22.11 8.99 9.51
C LEU A 254 23.55 8.68 9.97
N ALA A 255 24.00 7.44 9.81
CA ALA A 255 25.38 7.08 10.17
C ALA A 255 26.42 7.75 9.25
N VAL A 256 26.13 7.88 7.95
CA VAL A 256 27.01 8.61 7.01
C VAL A 256 27.04 10.10 7.33
N LEU A 257 25.90 10.71 7.67
CA LEU A 257 25.85 12.10 8.10
C LEU A 257 26.65 12.32 9.39
N GLY A 258 26.43 11.48 10.41
CA GLY A 258 27.19 11.57 11.67
C GLY A 258 28.68 11.35 11.48
N ALA A 259 29.11 10.46 10.58
CA ALA A 259 30.50 10.29 10.23
C ALA A 259 31.08 11.53 9.54
N ALA A 260 30.32 12.18 8.66
CA ALA A 260 30.72 13.42 8.01
C ALA A 260 30.80 14.59 9.00
N GLU A 261 29.88 14.70 9.93
CA GLU A 261 29.90 15.69 11.02
C GLU A 261 31.13 15.49 11.90
N THR A 262 31.36 14.27 12.40
CA THR A 262 32.55 13.94 13.19
C THR A 262 33.83 14.26 12.45
N ALA A 263 33.88 13.98 11.14
CA ALA A 263 35.05 14.32 10.34
C ALA A 263 35.28 15.81 10.17
N ALA A 264 34.20 16.60 10.16
CA ALA A 264 34.28 18.04 10.07
C ALA A 264 34.72 18.68 11.41
N ASP A 265 34.38 18.03 12.54
CA ASP A 265 34.70 18.52 13.89
C ASP A 265 36.19 18.27 14.28
N PHE A 266 36.81 17.20 13.70
CA PHE A 266 38.21 16.89 13.99
C PHE A 266 39.17 17.52 12.97
N ALA A 267 39.87 18.58 13.41
CA ALA A 267 40.91 19.22 12.59
C ALA A 267 42.18 18.34 12.43
N GLY A 268 42.50 17.52 13.41
CA GLY A 268 43.67 16.61 13.39
C GLY A 268 43.89 15.92 14.73
N ILE A 269 44.77 14.90 14.69
CA ILE A 269 45.29 14.22 15.87
C ILE A 269 46.78 14.54 15.99
N LEU A 270 47.19 15.03 17.12
CA LEU A 270 48.60 15.19 17.45
C LEU A 270 49.08 13.87 18.04
N TYR A 271 50.15 13.27 17.46
CA TYR A 271 50.76 12.05 17.96
C TYR A 271 52.27 12.12 17.90
N THR A 272 52.95 11.42 18.75
CA THR A 272 54.40 11.27 18.76
C THR A 272 54.80 9.83 18.75
N ASP A 273 55.86 9.49 17.98
CA ASP A 273 56.50 8.16 17.99
C ASP A 273 57.65 8.10 19.01
N ALA A 274 57.90 9.20 19.75
CA ALA A 274 58.96 9.21 20.73
C ALA A 274 58.62 8.36 21.95
N PRO A 275 59.52 7.49 22.45
CA PRO A 275 59.28 6.76 23.68
C PRO A 275 59.13 7.73 24.84
N ALA A 276 58.20 7.49 25.76
CA ALA A 276 57.95 8.28 26.96
C ALA A 276 59.23 8.20 27.88
N ALA A 277 60.15 9.11 27.69
CA ALA A 277 61.36 9.21 28.46
C ALA A 277 61.57 10.63 29.02
N GLY A 278 61.21 10.79 30.31
CA GLY A 278 61.70 11.91 31.16
C GLY A 278 60.88 13.12 31.20
N GLU A 279 60.67 14.13 31.37
CA GLU A 279 59.87 15.30 31.75
C GLU A 279 58.48 15.28 31.19
N ALA A 280 57.47 15.51 32.04
CA ALA A 280 56.05 15.57 31.67
C ALA A 280 55.87 16.69 30.63
N ASP A 281 55.50 16.30 29.41
CA ASP A 281 55.00 17.21 28.39
C ASP A 281 53.78 17.94 28.94
N SER A 282 53.60 19.20 28.57
CA SER A 282 52.49 20.05 29.01
C SER A 282 51.14 19.62 28.44
N ILE A 283 51.08 18.53 27.67
CA ILE A 283 49.88 17.98 27.06
C ILE A 283 49.72 16.55 27.56
N GLU A 284 48.62 16.29 28.29
CA GLU A 284 48.25 14.95 28.73
C GLU A 284 47.57 14.16 27.59
N PRO A 285 47.65 12.82 27.61
CA PRO A 285 46.89 11.99 26.66
C PRO A 285 45.41 12.32 26.74
N MET A 286 44.75 12.58 25.58
CA MET A 286 43.37 12.95 25.43
C MET A 286 43.01 14.41 25.68
N ASP A 287 44.00 15.29 25.89
CA ASP A 287 43.75 16.73 25.94
C ASP A 287 43.26 17.27 24.59
N THR A 288 42.32 18.22 24.64
CA THR A 288 41.82 18.95 23.47
C THR A 288 42.52 20.29 23.36
N VAL A 289 43.19 20.50 22.23
CA VAL A 289 43.82 21.79 21.88
C VAL A 289 42.91 22.53 20.89
N GLU A 290 42.39 23.70 21.29
CA GLU A 290 41.60 24.53 20.37
C GLU A 290 42.54 25.17 19.32
N LEU A 291 42.23 24.99 18.05
CA LEU A 291 42.90 25.61 16.92
C LEU A 291 42.08 26.82 16.43
N GLU A 292 42.67 28.00 16.45
CA GLU A 292 42.07 29.15 15.78
C GLU A 292 41.97 28.94 14.27
N SER A 293 40.83 29.28 13.71
CA SER A 293 40.56 29.14 12.27
C SER A 293 41.65 29.90 11.45
N ARG A 294 42.33 29.21 10.56
CA ARG A 294 43.43 29.71 9.70
C ARG A 294 44.76 29.99 10.41
N ALA A 295 44.98 29.45 11.60
CA ALA A 295 46.26 29.56 12.27
C ALA A 295 47.29 28.56 11.68
N LEU A 296 48.49 29.02 11.46
CA LEU A 296 49.65 28.16 11.15
C LEU A 296 50.32 27.80 12.47
N VAL A 297 50.26 26.53 12.88
CA VAL A 297 50.83 26.09 14.16
C VAL A 297 52.17 25.39 13.89
N THR A 298 53.20 25.78 14.62
CA THR A 298 54.48 25.06 14.63
C THR A 298 54.41 23.98 15.73
N MET A 299 54.91 22.76 15.39
CA MET A 299 54.90 21.67 16.34
C MET A 299 56.21 21.47 17.03
N PRO A 300 56.24 21.00 18.28
CA PRO A 300 57.46 20.58 18.95
C PRO A 300 58.17 19.46 18.21
N ALA A 301 59.48 19.37 18.37
CA ALA A 301 60.28 18.33 17.72
C ALA A 301 59.83 16.93 18.14
N GLY A 302 59.58 16.06 17.15
CA GLY A 302 59.10 14.69 17.37
C GLY A 302 57.56 14.49 17.34
N TRP A 303 56.78 15.60 17.36
CA TRP A 303 55.35 15.55 17.21
C TRP A 303 54.94 15.55 15.71
N LYS A 304 53.90 14.82 15.41
CA LYS A 304 53.32 14.74 14.07
C LYS A 304 51.82 15.05 14.18
N MET A 305 51.29 15.74 13.19
CA MET A 305 49.88 15.94 13.04
C MET A 305 49.35 14.95 12.00
N GLY A 306 48.49 14.08 12.43
CA GLY A 306 47.70 13.23 11.52
C GLY A 306 46.36 13.86 11.30
N GLN A 307 46.01 14.09 10.05
CA GLN A 307 44.64 14.46 9.71
C GLN A 307 43.81 13.20 9.78
N VAL A 308 42.67 13.29 10.45
CA VAL A 308 41.66 12.21 10.40
C VAL A 308 41.06 12.22 9.01
N ASP A 309 41.59 11.36 8.16
CA ASP A 309 41.06 11.18 6.82
C ASP A 309 39.71 10.50 6.94
N ALA A 310 38.67 11.32 6.90
CA ALA A 310 37.31 10.78 6.87
C ALA A 310 37.08 10.04 5.56
N LYS A 311 37.25 8.73 5.57
CA LYS A 311 36.92 7.87 4.44
C LYS A 311 35.40 7.79 4.14
N GLN A 312 34.60 8.53 4.88
CA GLN A 312 33.16 8.71 4.70
C GLN A 312 32.84 10.20 4.52
N PRO A 313 31.89 10.60 3.66
CA PRO A 313 31.10 9.73 2.79
C PRO A 313 31.94 9.12 1.65
N SER A 314 31.88 7.81 1.52
CA SER A 314 32.55 7.12 0.41
C SER A 314 31.85 7.45 -0.92
N THR A 315 32.58 7.39 -2.03
CA THR A 315 32.02 7.56 -3.39
C THR A 315 30.89 6.55 -3.68
N THR A 316 30.83 5.44 -2.94
CA THR A 316 29.83 4.37 -3.08
C THR A 316 28.51 4.65 -2.37
N TYR A 317 28.38 5.72 -1.56
CA TYR A 317 27.13 6.04 -0.86
C TYR A 317 25.94 6.20 -1.81
N GLY A 318 26.12 6.94 -2.90
CA GLY A 318 25.07 7.16 -3.89
C GLY A 318 24.65 5.88 -4.62
N GLU A 319 25.59 5.02 -4.93
CA GLU A 319 25.34 3.71 -5.58
C GLU A 319 24.58 2.78 -4.64
N PHE A 320 25.05 2.61 -3.42
CA PHE A 320 24.39 1.76 -2.43
C PHE A 320 22.96 2.22 -2.13
N LYS A 321 22.77 3.53 -1.95
CA LYS A 321 21.45 4.11 -1.76
C LYS A 321 20.51 3.85 -2.94
N ARG A 322 21.02 3.93 -4.17
CA ARG A 322 20.27 3.66 -5.39
C ARG A 322 19.78 2.21 -5.45
N GLU A 323 20.67 1.26 -5.16
CA GLU A 323 20.32 -0.17 -5.21
C GLU A 323 19.26 -0.54 -4.17
N ILE A 324 19.39 -0.03 -2.93
CA ILE A 324 18.38 -0.26 -1.90
C ILE A 324 17.03 0.37 -2.29
N LEU A 325 17.03 1.59 -2.85
CA LEU A 325 15.79 2.23 -3.29
C LEU A 325 15.15 1.48 -4.47
N ASN A 326 15.94 0.91 -5.35
CA ASN A 326 15.45 0.08 -6.45
C ASN A 326 14.79 -1.20 -5.93
N GLU A 327 15.40 -1.85 -4.94
CA GLU A 327 14.81 -3.04 -4.28
C GLU A 327 13.50 -2.68 -3.55
N ILE A 328 13.47 -1.57 -2.80
CA ILE A 328 12.25 -1.05 -2.18
C ILE A 328 11.15 -0.81 -3.21
N ALA A 329 11.47 -0.12 -4.30
CA ALA A 329 10.53 0.24 -5.35
C ALA A 329 9.93 -1.00 -6.05
N ARG A 330 10.69 -2.09 -6.12
CA ARG A 330 10.27 -3.34 -6.75
C ARG A 330 9.03 -3.96 -6.13
N CYS A 331 8.82 -3.82 -4.81
CA CYS A 331 7.63 -4.38 -4.14
C CYS A 331 6.31 -3.77 -4.64
N LEU A 332 6.37 -2.55 -5.22
CA LEU A 332 5.23 -1.83 -5.80
C LEU A 332 5.26 -1.80 -7.35
N ASN A 333 6.14 -2.58 -7.97
CA ASN A 333 6.40 -2.56 -9.42
C ASN A 333 6.76 -1.16 -9.97
N MET A 334 7.26 -0.27 -9.11
CA MET A 334 7.62 1.10 -9.43
C MET A 334 9.06 1.16 -9.95
N PRO A 335 9.37 1.87 -11.04
CA PRO A 335 10.75 2.04 -11.48
C PRO A 335 11.51 2.99 -10.55
N PHE A 336 12.83 2.81 -10.48
CA PHE A 336 13.69 3.59 -9.59
C PHE A 336 13.55 5.11 -9.79
N ASN A 337 13.51 5.58 -11.02
CA ASN A 337 13.41 7.03 -11.29
C ASN A 337 12.12 7.65 -10.75
N VAL A 338 11.01 6.92 -10.77
CA VAL A 338 9.73 7.35 -10.18
C VAL A 338 9.82 7.29 -8.65
N ALA A 339 10.33 6.19 -8.09
CA ALA A 339 10.45 6.01 -6.65
C ALA A 339 11.42 7.00 -5.99
N ALA A 340 12.52 7.31 -6.67
CA ALA A 340 13.53 8.25 -6.18
C ALA A 340 13.26 9.70 -6.56
N GLY A 341 12.33 9.97 -7.51
CA GLY A 341 12.13 11.29 -8.10
C GLY A 341 13.39 11.78 -8.85
N ASN A 342 14.20 10.87 -9.41
CA ASN A 342 15.49 11.18 -10.02
C ASN A 342 15.72 10.37 -11.29
N SER A 343 15.72 11.04 -12.42
CA SER A 343 15.96 10.45 -13.75
C SER A 343 17.38 10.68 -14.31
N ALA A 344 18.34 11.15 -13.51
CA ALA A 344 19.68 11.55 -13.98
C ALA A 344 20.47 10.41 -14.65
N SER A 345 20.24 9.15 -14.29
CA SER A 345 20.91 7.97 -14.88
C SER A 345 20.08 7.24 -15.94
N TYR A 346 18.91 7.77 -16.31
CA TYR A 346 18.04 7.16 -17.30
C TYR A 346 18.26 7.75 -18.69
N ASN A 347 18.21 6.88 -19.69
CA ASN A 347 18.05 7.29 -21.08
C ASN A 347 16.60 7.05 -21.55
N TYR A 348 16.23 7.63 -22.69
CA TYR A 348 14.89 7.55 -23.23
C TYR A 348 14.39 6.10 -23.42
N ALA A 349 15.25 5.21 -23.90
CA ALA A 349 14.86 3.83 -24.21
C ALA A 349 14.66 2.99 -22.94
N SER A 350 15.58 3.05 -21.97
CA SER A 350 15.47 2.32 -20.71
C SER A 350 14.29 2.83 -19.87
N GLY A 351 14.15 4.15 -19.74
CA GLY A 351 13.03 4.74 -19.03
C GLY A 351 11.68 4.34 -19.61
N ARG A 352 11.57 4.29 -20.94
CA ARG A 352 10.32 3.88 -21.59
C ARG A 352 9.93 2.43 -21.29
N LEU A 353 10.89 1.50 -21.26
CA LEU A 353 10.63 0.08 -20.95
C LEU A 353 10.17 -0.08 -19.50
N ASP A 354 10.83 0.57 -18.57
CA ASP A 354 10.47 0.50 -17.15
C ASP A 354 9.08 1.11 -16.90
N HIS A 355 8.81 2.26 -17.51
CA HIS A 355 7.49 2.91 -17.41
C HIS A 355 6.37 2.08 -18.04
N GLN A 356 6.62 1.34 -19.13
CA GLN A 356 5.60 0.44 -19.71
C GLN A 356 5.18 -0.65 -18.70
N THR A 357 6.14 -1.23 -17.97
CA THR A 357 5.86 -2.22 -16.93
C THR A 357 5.07 -1.62 -15.78
N TYR A 358 5.46 -0.43 -15.33
CA TYR A 358 4.78 0.31 -14.28
C TYR A 358 3.36 0.69 -14.64
N PHE A 359 3.15 1.30 -15.80
CA PHE A 359 1.81 1.69 -16.25
C PHE A 359 0.90 0.49 -16.56
N LYS A 360 1.47 -0.68 -16.88
CA LYS A 360 0.68 -1.91 -16.92
C LYS A 360 0.14 -2.27 -15.54
N ALA A 361 0.95 -2.16 -14.49
CA ALA A 361 0.50 -2.39 -13.11
C ALA A 361 -0.56 -1.38 -12.68
N ILE A 362 -0.39 -0.09 -13.01
CA ILE A 362 -1.40 0.95 -12.76
C ILE A 362 -2.73 0.65 -13.47
N ARG A 363 -2.71 0.19 -14.73
CA ARG A 363 -3.95 -0.19 -15.43
C ARG A 363 -4.67 -1.37 -14.76
N VAL A 364 -3.94 -2.38 -14.31
CA VAL A 364 -4.54 -3.49 -13.55
C VAL A 364 -5.19 -2.98 -12.26
N GLU A 365 -4.50 -2.11 -11.54
CA GLU A 365 -5.00 -1.49 -10.31
C GLU A 365 -6.27 -0.67 -10.56
N ARG A 366 -6.29 0.16 -11.63
CA ARG A 366 -7.46 0.93 -12.03
C ARG A 366 -8.66 0.03 -12.33
N SER A 367 -8.44 -1.07 -13.07
CA SER A 367 -9.50 -2.04 -13.36
C SER A 367 -10.06 -2.72 -12.10
N GLU A 368 -9.21 -2.99 -11.09
CA GLU A 368 -9.69 -3.48 -9.80
C GLU A 368 -10.52 -2.42 -9.06
N PHE A 369 -10.11 -1.14 -9.10
CA PHE A 369 -10.87 -0.04 -8.53
C PHE A 369 -12.21 0.16 -9.25
N GLU A 370 -12.25 0.03 -10.58
CA GLU A 370 -13.49 0.08 -11.36
C GLU A 370 -14.49 -0.95 -10.83
N CYS A 371 -14.13 -2.23 -10.87
CA CYS A 371 -15.04 -3.31 -10.48
C CYS A 371 -15.41 -3.31 -8.99
N ARG A 372 -14.44 -3.04 -8.10
CA ARG A 372 -14.65 -3.21 -6.65
C ARG A 372 -15.19 -1.96 -5.96
N VAL A 373 -14.93 -0.78 -6.53
CA VAL A 373 -15.26 0.51 -5.92
C VAL A 373 -16.27 1.26 -6.76
N LEU A 374 -15.86 1.64 -7.99
CA LEU A 374 -16.62 2.61 -8.79
C LEU A 374 -17.96 2.06 -9.26
N ASP A 375 -18.02 0.82 -9.75
CA ASP A 375 -19.27 0.19 -10.19
C ASP A 375 -20.27 0.05 -9.04
N ARG A 376 -19.78 -0.21 -7.83
CA ARG A 376 -20.64 -0.28 -6.64
C ARG A 376 -21.17 1.09 -6.26
N ILE A 377 -20.31 2.11 -6.30
CA ILE A 377 -20.71 3.50 -6.03
C ILE A 377 -21.74 3.94 -7.08
N LEU A 378 -21.46 3.69 -8.36
CA LEU A 378 -22.35 4.06 -9.46
C LEU A 378 -23.72 3.40 -9.32
N ASN A 379 -23.76 2.11 -9.01
CA ASN A 379 -25.03 1.40 -8.84
C ASN A 379 -25.85 1.98 -7.69
N GLU A 380 -25.23 2.34 -6.56
CA GLU A 380 -25.94 2.95 -5.44
C GLU A 380 -26.35 4.38 -5.75
N TRP A 381 -25.48 5.15 -6.41
CA TRP A 381 -25.78 6.49 -6.88
C TRP A 381 -26.95 6.51 -7.86
N LEU A 382 -26.96 5.63 -8.87
CA LEU A 382 -28.07 5.51 -9.84
C LEU A 382 -29.38 5.13 -9.16
N ARG A 383 -29.33 4.26 -8.16
CA ARG A 383 -30.52 3.86 -7.38
C ARG A 383 -31.13 5.04 -6.62
N GLU A 384 -30.30 5.92 -6.08
CA GLU A 384 -30.75 7.14 -5.41
C GLU A 384 -31.16 8.22 -6.43
N ALA A 385 -30.35 8.45 -7.47
CA ALA A 385 -30.61 9.40 -8.54
C ALA A 385 -31.94 9.12 -9.27
N SER A 386 -32.28 7.86 -9.50
CA SER A 386 -33.55 7.46 -10.13
C SER A 386 -34.79 7.87 -9.33
N ARG A 387 -34.63 8.13 -8.02
CA ARG A 387 -35.71 8.56 -7.14
C ARG A 387 -35.72 10.07 -6.91
N ALA A 388 -34.53 10.67 -6.86
CA ALA A 388 -34.35 12.09 -6.56
C ALA A 388 -34.39 12.97 -7.81
N LEU A 389 -33.96 12.44 -8.95
CA LEU A 389 -33.85 13.15 -10.22
C LEU A 389 -34.64 12.39 -11.28
N ASP A 390 -35.46 13.07 -12.04
CA ASP A 390 -36.21 12.46 -13.16
C ASP A 390 -35.34 12.29 -14.42
N LEU A 391 -34.04 12.12 -14.24
CA LEU A 391 -33.02 12.06 -15.29
C LEU A 391 -32.77 10.65 -15.82
N VAL A 392 -33.08 9.62 -15.02
CA VAL A 392 -32.85 8.23 -15.40
C VAL A 392 -34.05 7.74 -16.22
N PRO A 393 -33.85 7.38 -17.52
CA PRO A 393 -34.93 6.83 -18.33
C PRO A 393 -35.64 5.66 -17.65
N ALA A 394 -36.96 5.55 -17.82
CA ALA A 394 -37.77 4.53 -17.16
C ALA A 394 -37.24 3.09 -17.42
N ALA A 395 -36.70 2.86 -18.62
CA ALA A 395 -36.09 1.58 -19.00
C ALA A 395 -34.81 1.24 -18.22
N LEU A 396 -34.12 2.24 -17.66
CA LEU A 396 -32.88 2.07 -16.88
C LEU A 396 -33.14 2.08 -15.37
N ARG A 397 -34.32 2.51 -14.90
CA ARG A 397 -34.66 2.55 -13.47
C ARG A 397 -34.69 1.18 -12.81
N ASP A 398 -35.06 0.17 -13.57
CA ASP A 398 -35.11 -1.24 -13.13
C ASP A 398 -33.85 -2.03 -13.52
N ALA A 399 -32.95 -1.44 -14.32
CA ALA A 399 -31.70 -2.06 -14.69
C ALA A 399 -30.74 -2.06 -13.51
N MET A 400 -30.27 -3.22 -13.06
CA MET A 400 -29.27 -3.33 -12.00
C MET A 400 -27.90 -2.75 -12.39
N THR A 401 -27.66 -2.59 -13.69
CA THR A 401 -26.41 -2.02 -14.23
C THR A 401 -26.70 -1.28 -15.52
N VAL A 402 -26.12 -0.10 -15.67
CA VAL A 402 -26.14 0.69 -16.90
C VAL A 402 -24.83 0.43 -17.67
N PRO A 403 -24.86 0.18 -19.00
CA PRO A 403 -23.64 0.09 -19.79
C PRO A 403 -22.81 1.36 -19.65
N HIS A 404 -21.58 1.22 -19.19
CA HIS A 404 -20.69 2.35 -18.91
C HIS A 404 -19.22 1.98 -19.05
N ALA A 405 -18.37 3.00 -19.09
CA ALA A 405 -16.93 2.90 -19.01
C ALA A 405 -16.36 3.99 -18.09
N TRP A 406 -15.19 3.74 -17.56
CA TRP A 406 -14.46 4.69 -16.73
C TRP A 406 -13.24 5.20 -17.48
N PHE A 407 -13.03 6.51 -17.46
CA PHE A 407 -11.85 7.16 -17.99
C PHE A 407 -11.01 7.72 -16.86
N TRP A 408 -9.71 7.50 -16.96
CA TRP A 408 -8.73 7.96 -16.00
C TRP A 408 -7.79 8.96 -16.68
N ASP A 409 -7.11 9.78 -15.87
CA ASP A 409 -6.07 10.65 -16.41
C ASP A 409 -5.10 9.84 -17.25
N GLY A 410 -4.81 10.38 -18.44
CA GLY A 410 -3.82 9.82 -19.34
C GLY A 410 -2.40 10.04 -18.82
N HIS A 411 -1.45 9.41 -19.49
CA HIS A 411 -0.04 9.66 -19.24
C HIS A 411 0.50 10.58 -20.31
N GLU A 412 1.12 11.68 -19.88
CA GLU A 412 1.77 12.60 -20.80
C GLU A 412 2.96 11.90 -21.51
N HIS A 413 3.09 12.17 -22.79
CA HIS A 413 4.18 11.61 -23.58
C HIS A 413 5.41 12.51 -23.53
N VAL A 414 6.59 11.91 -23.39
CA VAL A 414 7.88 12.65 -23.33
C VAL A 414 8.17 13.40 -24.64
N ASP A 415 7.65 12.91 -25.79
CA ASP A 415 7.80 13.51 -27.12
C ASP A 415 6.41 13.66 -27.76
N PRO A 416 5.73 14.80 -27.54
CA PRO A 416 4.39 15.04 -28.06
C PRO A 416 4.29 14.99 -29.60
N ALA A 417 5.33 15.37 -30.30
CA ALA A 417 5.33 15.37 -31.79
C ALA A 417 5.32 13.94 -32.35
N LYS A 418 6.13 13.06 -31.79
CA LYS A 418 6.13 11.63 -32.16
C LYS A 418 4.84 10.94 -31.78
N GLU A 419 4.24 11.27 -30.63
CA GLU A 419 2.95 10.71 -30.24
C GLU A 419 1.82 11.17 -31.16
N ALA A 420 1.76 12.44 -31.51
CA ALA A 420 0.78 12.95 -32.47
C ALA A 420 0.89 12.26 -33.85
N THR A 421 2.12 11.99 -34.31
CA THR A 421 2.36 11.23 -35.54
C THR A 421 1.91 9.78 -35.41
N ALA A 422 2.22 9.11 -34.27
CA ALA A 422 1.80 7.76 -34.00
C ALA A 422 0.27 7.63 -33.89
N GLN A 423 -0.38 8.59 -33.24
CA GLN A 423 -1.83 8.68 -33.16
C GLN A 423 -2.49 8.81 -34.52
N SER A 424 -2.01 9.73 -35.35
CA SER A 424 -2.49 9.90 -36.72
C SER A 424 -2.32 8.61 -37.55
N THR A 425 -1.17 7.94 -37.42
CA THR A 425 -0.90 6.68 -38.12
C THR A 425 -1.83 5.55 -37.65
N ARG A 426 -2.07 5.42 -36.35
CA ARG A 426 -3.00 4.41 -35.80
C ARG A 426 -4.42 4.62 -36.25
N LEU A 427 -4.89 5.87 -36.28
CA LEU A 427 -6.22 6.22 -36.80
C LEU A 427 -6.34 5.93 -38.29
N ALA A 428 -5.33 6.32 -39.09
CA ALA A 428 -5.31 6.08 -40.55
C ALA A 428 -5.25 4.58 -40.90
N SER A 429 -4.56 3.76 -40.07
CA SER A 429 -4.48 2.32 -40.26
C SER A 429 -5.66 1.55 -39.67
N HIS A 430 -6.64 2.20 -39.09
CA HIS A 430 -7.83 1.61 -38.42
C HIS A 430 -7.49 0.65 -37.30
N THR A 431 -6.31 0.78 -36.66
CA THR A 431 -5.91 -0.04 -35.51
C THR A 431 -6.39 0.52 -34.18
N THR A 432 -7.00 1.70 -34.18
CA THR A 432 -7.61 2.36 -33.04
C THR A 432 -8.85 3.14 -33.47
N THR A 433 -9.64 3.56 -32.50
CA THR A 433 -10.79 4.47 -32.72
C THR A 433 -10.49 5.84 -32.14
N LEU A 434 -11.22 6.87 -32.60
CA LEU A 434 -11.10 8.21 -32.04
C LEU A 434 -11.40 8.22 -30.54
N ALA A 435 -12.46 7.53 -30.11
CA ALA A 435 -12.81 7.35 -28.71
C ALA A 435 -11.66 6.73 -27.88
N ALA A 436 -11.01 5.68 -28.40
CA ALA A 436 -9.89 5.05 -27.72
C ALA A 436 -8.65 5.95 -27.60
N GLU A 437 -8.37 6.79 -28.59
CA GLU A 437 -7.25 7.75 -28.54
C GLU A 437 -7.53 8.88 -27.53
N TYR A 438 -8.74 9.43 -27.49
CA TYR A 438 -9.11 10.42 -26.48
C TYR A 438 -9.14 9.81 -25.06
N ALA A 439 -9.64 8.58 -24.92
CA ALA A 439 -9.62 7.85 -23.65
C ALA A 439 -8.20 7.66 -23.09
N ARG A 440 -7.19 7.43 -23.95
CA ARG A 440 -5.78 7.38 -23.54
C ARG A 440 -5.27 8.69 -22.94
N MET A 441 -5.85 9.81 -23.33
CA MET A 441 -5.55 11.13 -22.78
C MET A 441 -6.45 11.50 -21.59
N GLY A 442 -7.39 10.63 -21.21
CA GLY A 442 -8.36 10.88 -20.15
C GLY A 442 -9.44 11.88 -20.56
N LEU A 443 -9.72 12.00 -21.86
CA LEU A 443 -10.69 12.94 -22.42
C LEU A 443 -11.87 12.18 -23.02
N ASP A 444 -13.07 12.75 -22.89
CA ASP A 444 -14.24 12.30 -23.63
C ASP A 444 -14.18 12.79 -25.08
N TRP A 445 -14.30 11.87 -26.03
CA TRP A 445 -14.17 12.20 -27.45
C TRP A 445 -15.35 13.01 -27.99
N GLU A 446 -16.57 12.78 -27.46
CA GLU A 446 -17.75 13.53 -27.91
C GLU A 446 -17.68 14.98 -27.45
N ASP A 447 -17.30 15.22 -26.22
CA ASP A 447 -17.10 16.55 -25.67
C ASP A 447 -16.02 17.32 -26.43
N GLN A 448 -14.91 16.63 -26.76
CA GLN A 448 -13.82 17.25 -27.54
C GLN A 448 -14.25 17.59 -28.96
N ILE A 449 -15.02 16.74 -29.62
CA ILE A 449 -15.57 17.05 -30.96
C ILE A 449 -16.60 18.16 -30.87
N ARG A 450 -17.51 18.17 -29.89
CA ARG A 450 -18.46 19.25 -29.67
C ARG A 450 -17.75 20.58 -29.42
N GLN A 451 -16.68 20.57 -28.64
CA GLN A 451 -15.88 21.76 -28.37
C GLN A 451 -15.19 22.27 -29.67
N ARG A 452 -14.59 21.38 -30.44
CA ARG A 452 -13.95 21.73 -31.72
C ARG A 452 -14.95 22.23 -32.76
N ALA A 453 -16.19 21.74 -32.72
CA ALA A 453 -17.25 22.24 -33.61
C ALA A 453 -17.72 23.64 -33.24
N LYS A 454 -17.50 24.11 -32.02
CA LYS A 454 -17.78 25.48 -31.56
C LYS A 454 -16.67 26.46 -31.89
N GLU A 455 -15.42 26.00 -32.07
CA GLU A 455 -14.25 26.78 -32.45
C GLU A 455 -14.22 27.06 -33.95
#